data_d9be3e62ac4ddeb2152f765b0a6d8c76
#
_entry.id   d9be3e62ac4ddeb2152f765b0a6d8c76
#
_cell.length_a   1.000
_cell.length_b   1.000
_cell.length_c   1.000
_cell.angle_alpha   90.00
_cell.angle_beta   90.00
_cell.angle_gamma   90.00
#
_symmetry.space_group_name_H-M   'P 1'
#
loop_
_entity.id
_entity.type
_entity.pdbx_description
1 polymer ?
#
loop_
_entity_poly.entity_id
_entity_poly.type
_entity_poly.pdbx_seq_one_letter_code
_entity_poly.pdbx_strand_id
1 'polypeptide(L)'
;SLLTQHTPIASSPDGPLDVPLERTAEPADLDPPIARTELFTMAAEPAPPADAAPSVDPVAELQLQLRSIRESADPARLGLLAAAESAGALIAVEMRFAGLPWSVTEHRRVLTEILGPEPAAGQRPAVLAELHTRIEAALDGATVNPDSATDLKKVLQRSGLRIETTSSWELREIDHPVIEPLLDYRKRSRIHTANGWAWLQRWVRNGRFRPIYVPAGVVTGRWASDGGGALQLPHQLRSAVRASNR
;
A
#
# COMPACT_ATOMS: atom_id res chain seq x y z
N SER A 1 -64.51 -0.59 18.52
CA SER A 1 -63.76 -1.65 19.21
C SER A 1 -63.11 -2.56 18.17
N LEU A 2 -61.87 -2.21 17.75
CA LEU A 2 -61.07 -3.02 16.83
C LEU A 2 -59.88 -3.56 17.63
N LEU A 3 -59.93 -4.83 17.92
CA LEU A 3 -58.88 -5.62 18.55
C LEU A 3 -57.78 -5.89 17.54
N THR A 4 -56.62 -5.37 17.80
CA THR A 4 -55.37 -5.66 17.07
C THR A 4 -54.89 -7.05 17.48
N GLN A 5 -54.88 -7.99 16.54
CA GLN A 5 -54.28 -9.31 16.75
C GLN A 5 -52.78 -9.20 16.55
N HIS A 6 -52.03 -9.41 17.62
CA HIS A 6 -50.58 -9.63 17.57
C HIS A 6 -50.31 -11.10 17.22
N THR A 7 -49.71 -11.35 16.09
CA THR A 7 -49.14 -12.66 15.72
C THR A 7 -47.78 -12.80 16.43
N PRO A 8 -47.53 -13.88 17.18
CA PRO A 8 -46.21 -14.08 17.79
C PRO A 8 -45.21 -14.51 16.73
N ILE A 9 -44.08 -13.84 16.73
CA ILE A 9 -42.88 -14.21 15.94
C ILE A 9 -42.31 -15.49 16.57
N ALA A 10 -42.21 -16.55 15.78
CA ALA A 10 -41.60 -17.80 16.17
C ALA A 10 -40.10 -17.57 16.45
N SER A 11 -39.68 -17.92 17.66
CA SER A 11 -38.29 -17.99 18.07
C SER A 11 -37.61 -19.18 17.38
N SER A 12 -36.62 -18.92 16.55
CA SER A 12 -35.70 -19.93 16.02
C SER A 12 -34.82 -20.50 17.12
N PRO A 13 -34.60 -21.81 17.13
CA PRO A 13 -33.68 -22.44 18.04
C PRO A 13 -32.27 -22.51 17.37
N ASP A 14 -31.55 -21.44 17.42
CA ASP A 14 -30.13 -21.49 17.04
C ASP A 14 -29.27 -21.34 18.28
N GLY A 15 -28.76 -22.49 18.72
CA GLY A 15 -27.65 -22.56 19.65
C GLY A 15 -26.38 -21.96 19.02
N PRO A 16 -25.38 -21.60 19.82
CA PRO A 16 -24.16 -21.00 19.31
C PRO A 16 -23.47 -21.99 18.36
N LEU A 17 -23.31 -21.58 17.10
CA LEU A 17 -22.42 -22.25 16.15
C LEU A 17 -20.98 -22.11 16.67
N ASP A 18 -20.51 -23.17 17.29
CA ASP A 18 -19.11 -23.37 17.66
C ASP A 18 -18.34 -23.63 16.37
N VAL A 19 -18.04 -22.55 15.64
CA VAL A 19 -17.13 -22.61 14.51
C VAL A 19 -15.73 -22.57 15.10
N PRO A 20 -14.90 -23.62 14.93
CA PRO A 20 -13.51 -23.56 15.33
C PRO A 20 -12.87 -22.37 14.63
N LEU A 21 -12.32 -21.42 15.39
CA LEU A 21 -11.41 -20.41 14.88
C LEU A 21 -10.19 -21.16 14.35
N GLU A 22 -10.25 -21.55 13.08
CA GLU A 22 -9.02 -21.92 12.36
C GLU A 22 -8.06 -20.75 12.56
N ARG A 23 -6.90 -21.08 13.15
CA ARG A 23 -5.76 -20.19 13.22
C ARG A 23 -5.60 -19.61 11.83
N THR A 24 -5.88 -18.33 11.70
CA THR A 24 -5.48 -17.56 10.51
C THR A 24 -3.98 -17.77 10.37
N ALA A 25 -3.62 -18.56 9.38
CA ALA A 25 -2.25 -18.64 8.90
C ALA A 25 -1.78 -17.18 8.73
N GLU A 26 -0.61 -16.86 9.26
CA GLU A 26 0.04 -15.59 8.94
C GLU A 26 -0.08 -15.36 7.43
N PRO A 27 -0.45 -14.16 6.98
CA PRO A 27 -0.55 -13.91 5.55
C PRO A 27 0.82 -14.23 4.96
N ALA A 28 0.88 -15.33 4.22
CA ALA A 28 2.05 -15.69 3.44
C ALA A 28 2.47 -14.44 2.69
N ASP A 29 3.77 -14.16 2.71
CA ASP A 29 4.45 -13.09 1.97
C ASP A 29 4.13 -13.26 0.47
N LEU A 30 2.90 -12.91 0.09
CA LEU A 30 2.49 -12.89 -1.30
C LEU A 30 3.14 -11.66 -1.90
N ASP A 31 4.25 -11.88 -2.59
CA ASP A 31 4.75 -10.91 -3.54
C ASP A 31 3.57 -10.50 -4.44
N PRO A 32 3.17 -9.24 -4.47
CA PRO A 32 2.17 -8.83 -5.44
C PRO A 32 2.72 -9.13 -6.82
N PRO A 33 1.92 -9.68 -7.75
CA PRO A 33 2.38 -9.96 -9.09
C PRO A 33 3.01 -8.69 -9.69
N ILE A 34 4.18 -8.83 -10.29
CA ILE A 34 5.03 -7.76 -10.85
C ILE A 34 4.24 -6.79 -11.74
N ALA A 35 3.22 -7.29 -12.43
CA ALA A 35 2.31 -6.49 -13.25
C ALA A 35 1.54 -5.37 -12.52
N ARG A 36 1.41 -5.43 -11.18
CA ARG A 36 0.73 -4.37 -10.41
C ARG A 36 1.65 -3.22 -10.04
N THR A 37 2.93 -3.44 -9.95
CA THR A 37 3.90 -2.38 -9.65
C THR A 37 4.13 -1.50 -10.88
N GLU A 38 4.11 -2.08 -12.07
CA GLU A 38 4.28 -1.32 -13.32
C GLU A 38 3.05 -0.48 -13.70
N LEU A 39 1.83 -0.93 -13.35
CA LEU A 39 0.61 -0.16 -13.61
C LEU A 39 0.50 1.10 -12.73
N PHE A 40 1.23 1.17 -11.63
CA PHE A 40 1.25 2.32 -10.73
C PHE A 40 2.57 3.09 -10.73
N THR A 41 3.56 2.62 -11.50
CA THR A 41 4.80 3.35 -11.79
C THR A 41 4.69 4.05 -13.17
N MET A 42 3.51 4.44 -13.57
CA MET A 42 3.46 5.60 -14.45
C MET A 42 4.10 6.72 -13.66
N ALA A 43 5.31 7.09 -14.10
CA ALA A 43 5.95 8.31 -13.64
C ALA A 43 4.83 9.35 -13.59
N ALA A 44 4.49 9.83 -12.40
CA ALA A 44 3.56 10.93 -12.30
C ALA A 44 4.21 12.02 -13.14
N GLU A 45 3.71 12.23 -14.34
CA GLU A 45 4.02 13.45 -15.06
C GLU A 45 3.82 14.56 -14.04
N PRO A 46 4.76 15.51 -13.94
CA PRO A 46 4.59 16.62 -13.03
C PRO A 46 3.19 17.16 -13.31
N ALA A 47 2.32 17.14 -12.29
CA ALA A 47 0.97 17.63 -12.43
C ALA A 47 1.07 18.98 -13.15
N PRO A 48 0.33 19.19 -14.23
CA PRO A 48 0.37 20.47 -14.92
C PRO A 48 0.18 21.57 -13.88
N PRO A 49 0.84 22.71 -14.03
CA PRO A 49 0.71 23.81 -13.06
C PRO A 49 -0.78 24.05 -12.80
N ALA A 50 -1.13 24.30 -11.55
CA ALA A 50 -2.53 24.38 -11.10
C ALA A 50 -3.39 25.38 -11.93
N ASP A 51 -2.74 26.25 -12.68
CA ASP A 51 -3.35 27.24 -13.57
C ASP A 51 -3.78 26.67 -14.96
N ALA A 52 -3.44 25.42 -15.28
CA ALA A 52 -3.74 24.82 -16.57
C ALA A 52 -4.91 23.80 -16.58
N ALA A 53 -5.46 23.47 -15.41
CA ALA A 53 -6.67 22.67 -15.37
C ALA A 53 -7.85 23.55 -15.81
N PRO A 54 -8.68 23.15 -16.82
CA PRO A 54 -9.89 23.89 -17.13
C PRO A 54 -10.71 24.00 -15.84
N SER A 55 -11.09 25.24 -15.49
CA SER A 55 -11.93 25.46 -14.31
C SER A 55 -13.31 24.91 -14.62
N VAL A 56 -13.53 23.65 -14.23
CA VAL A 56 -14.86 23.02 -14.32
C VAL A 56 -15.73 23.72 -13.26
N ASP A 57 -16.83 24.33 -13.71
CA ASP A 57 -17.83 24.82 -12.77
C ASP A 57 -18.45 23.64 -12.02
N PRO A 58 -18.20 23.49 -10.71
CA PRO A 58 -18.64 22.33 -9.96
C PRO A 58 -20.17 22.21 -9.90
N VAL A 59 -20.89 23.31 -10.05
CA VAL A 59 -22.37 23.29 -10.07
C VAL A 59 -22.87 22.77 -11.40
N ALA A 60 -22.27 23.20 -12.52
CA ALA A 60 -22.61 22.70 -13.84
C ALA A 60 -22.32 21.21 -13.96
N GLU A 61 -21.16 20.77 -13.44
CA GLU A 61 -20.78 19.34 -13.41
C GLU A 61 -21.77 18.52 -12.57
N LEU A 62 -22.12 18.98 -11.38
CA LEU A 62 -23.11 18.29 -10.54
C LEU A 62 -24.47 18.18 -11.25
N GLN A 63 -24.93 19.24 -11.95
CA GLN A 63 -26.18 19.18 -12.70
C GLN A 63 -26.12 18.18 -13.83
N LEU A 64 -24.99 18.08 -14.52
CA LEU A 64 -24.77 17.08 -15.57
C LEU A 64 -24.85 15.67 -15.02
N GLN A 65 -24.15 15.39 -13.91
CA GLN A 65 -24.17 14.09 -13.23
C GLN A 65 -25.59 13.71 -12.77
N LEU A 66 -26.32 14.62 -12.13
CA LEU A 66 -27.68 14.38 -11.69
C LEU A 66 -28.65 14.12 -12.87
N ARG A 67 -28.43 14.75 -14.02
CA ARG A 67 -29.18 14.49 -15.24
C ARG A 67 -28.89 13.08 -15.75
N SER A 68 -27.62 12.72 -15.89
CA SER A 68 -27.18 11.39 -16.32
C SER A 68 -27.73 10.27 -15.43
N ILE A 69 -27.79 10.50 -14.12
CA ILE A 69 -28.41 9.57 -13.17
C ILE A 69 -29.89 9.38 -13.46
N ARG A 70 -30.65 10.49 -13.66
CA ARG A 70 -32.10 10.43 -13.92
C ARG A 70 -32.44 9.73 -15.25
N GLU A 71 -31.56 9.87 -16.24
CA GLU A 71 -31.72 9.28 -17.58
C GLU A 71 -31.18 7.84 -17.67
N SER A 72 -30.57 7.31 -16.60
CA SER A 72 -30.03 5.95 -16.57
C SER A 72 -31.13 4.88 -16.52
N ALA A 73 -30.76 3.63 -16.80
CA ALA A 73 -31.69 2.49 -16.74
C ALA A 73 -32.22 2.20 -15.32
N ASP A 74 -31.48 2.55 -14.29
CA ASP A 74 -31.86 2.39 -12.88
C ASP A 74 -31.46 3.63 -12.06
N PRO A 75 -32.25 4.72 -12.14
CA PRO A 75 -31.94 5.96 -11.47
C PRO A 75 -31.86 5.85 -9.95
N ALA A 76 -32.68 5.00 -9.35
CA ALA A 76 -32.71 4.85 -7.90
C ALA A 76 -31.42 4.21 -7.37
N ARG A 77 -30.98 3.13 -8.00
CA ARG A 77 -29.75 2.43 -7.64
C ARG A 77 -28.51 3.27 -7.91
N LEU A 78 -28.45 3.93 -9.06
CA LEU A 78 -27.32 4.79 -9.42
C LEU A 78 -27.27 6.02 -8.51
N GLY A 79 -28.41 6.60 -8.17
CA GLY A 79 -28.50 7.71 -7.20
C GLY A 79 -28.02 7.32 -5.80
N LEU A 80 -28.39 6.13 -5.32
CA LEU A 80 -27.89 5.62 -4.05
C LEU A 80 -26.36 5.41 -4.06
N LEU A 81 -25.84 4.84 -5.17
CA LEU A 81 -24.40 4.65 -5.34
C LEU A 81 -23.68 6.00 -5.34
N ALA A 82 -24.15 6.97 -6.12
CA ALA A 82 -23.55 8.31 -6.17
C ALA A 82 -23.56 9.02 -4.81
N ALA A 83 -24.62 8.86 -4.03
CA ALA A 83 -24.70 9.40 -2.67
C ALA A 83 -23.68 8.72 -1.73
N ALA A 84 -23.54 7.40 -1.80
CA ALA A 84 -22.57 6.66 -1.00
C ALA A 84 -21.12 7.04 -1.36
N GLU A 85 -20.80 7.17 -2.65
CA GLU A 85 -19.48 7.57 -3.13
C GLU A 85 -19.17 9.03 -2.74
N SER A 86 -20.15 9.93 -2.81
CA SER A 86 -19.98 11.32 -2.35
C SER A 86 -19.70 11.41 -0.86
N ALA A 87 -20.41 10.62 -0.05
CA ALA A 87 -20.14 10.52 1.39
C ALA A 87 -18.72 9.94 1.64
N GLY A 88 -18.31 8.92 0.87
CA GLY A 88 -16.96 8.37 0.91
C GLY A 88 -15.90 9.40 0.56
N ALA A 89 -16.15 10.23 -0.47
CA ALA A 89 -15.24 11.29 -0.87
C ALA A 89 -15.08 12.36 0.23
N LEU A 90 -16.18 12.75 0.89
CA LEU A 90 -16.13 13.68 2.04
C LEU A 90 -15.29 13.10 3.19
N ILE A 91 -15.54 11.84 3.55
CA ILE A 91 -14.75 11.15 4.59
C ILE A 91 -13.26 11.12 4.22
N ALA A 92 -12.93 10.84 2.94
CA ALA A 92 -11.54 10.82 2.48
C ALA A 92 -10.86 12.19 2.64
N VAL A 93 -11.56 13.28 2.34
CA VAL A 93 -11.08 14.66 2.53
C VAL A 93 -10.85 14.96 4.01
N GLU A 94 -11.81 14.64 4.87
CA GLU A 94 -11.70 14.85 6.32
C GLU A 94 -10.54 14.02 6.92
N MET A 95 -10.40 12.76 6.53
CA MET A 95 -9.28 11.92 6.97
C MET A 95 -7.92 12.49 6.53
N ARG A 96 -7.83 13.01 5.31
CA ARG A 96 -6.62 13.66 4.81
C ARG A 96 -6.33 14.96 5.56
N PHE A 97 -7.35 15.78 5.82
CA PHE A 97 -7.21 17.02 6.58
C PHE A 97 -6.76 16.75 8.02
N ALA A 98 -7.43 15.84 8.71
CA ALA A 98 -7.07 15.46 10.06
C ALA A 98 -5.69 14.80 10.11
N GLY A 99 -5.39 13.90 9.20
CA GLY A 99 -4.18 13.09 9.15
C GLY A 99 -4.07 12.10 10.33
N LEU A 100 -3.22 11.09 10.18
CA LEU A 100 -2.91 10.14 11.23
C LEU A 100 -1.84 10.74 12.17
N PRO A 101 -2.00 10.67 13.50
CA PRO A 101 -0.93 11.06 14.43
C PRO A 101 0.29 10.16 14.21
N TRP A 102 1.47 10.76 14.05
CA TRP A 102 2.68 10.05 13.64
C TRP A 102 3.88 10.45 14.47
N SER A 103 4.54 9.46 15.06
CA SER A 103 5.80 9.66 15.78
C SER A 103 6.99 9.59 14.82
N VAL A 104 7.56 10.73 14.47
CA VAL A 104 8.77 10.84 13.66
C VAL A 104 9.96 10.13 14.34
N THR A 105 10.07 10.28 15.65
CA THR A 105 11.13 9.64 16.45
C THR A 105 11.04 8.12 16.37
N GLU A 106 9.85 7.57 16.54
CA GLU A 106 9.64 6.12 16.46
C GLU A 106 9.90 5.59 15.05
N HIS A 107 9.42 6.29 14.03
CA HIS A 107 9.71 5.92 12.64
C HIS A 107 11.21 5.88 12.36
N ARG A 108 11.95 6.94 12.74
CA ARG A 108 13.41 6.97 12.58
C ARG A 108 14.11 5.87 13.36
N ARG A 109 13.64 5.55 14.57
CA ARG A 109 14.16 4.44 15.36
C ARG A 109 14.04 3.11 14.59
N VAL A 110 12.84 2.84 14.06
CA VAL A 110 12.58 1.63 13.27
C VAL A 110 13.45 1.59 12.00
N LEU A 111 13.57 2.70 11.28
CA LEU A 111 14.45 2.75 10.10
C LEU A 111 15.90 2.50 10.47
N THR A 112 16.39 3.09 11.56
CA THR A 112 17.76 2.89 12.03
C THR A 112 18.02 1.43 12.42
N GLU A 113 17.05 0.78 13.03
CA GLU A 113 17.15 -0.64 13.40
C GLU A 113 17.21 -1.55 12.16
N ILE A 114 16.43 -1.24 11.11
CA ILE A 114 16.34 -2.07 9.91
C ILE A 114 17.46 -1.79 8.91
N LEU A 115 17.84 -0.52 8.73
CA LEU A 115 18.68 -0.03 7.63
C LEU A 115 20.03 0.54 8.10
N GLY A 116 20.22 0.72 9.40
CA GLY A 116 21.34 1.47 9.96
C GLY A 116 21.03 2.97 10.05
N PRO A 117 22.03 3.80 10.40
CA PRO A 117 21.88 5.26 10.48
C PRO A 117 21.40 5.87 9.17
N GLU A 118 20.72 7.02 9.27
CA GLU A 118 20.27 7.78 8.07
C GLU A 118 21.49 8.12 7.21
N PRO A 119 21.54 7.69 5.94
CA PRO A 119 22.67 7.94 5.05
C PRO A 119 22.68 9.40 4.60
N ALA A 120 23.85 9.87 4.14
CA ALA A 120 23.92 11.14 3.43
C ALA A 120 23.09 11.08 2.13
N ALA A 121 22.67 12.25 1.63
CA ALA A 121 21.84 12.35 0.45
C ALA A 121 22.49 11.60 -0.75
N GLY A 122 21.70 10.75 -1.39
CA GLY A 122 22.14 9.93 -2.53
C GLY A 122 22.98 8.68 -2.16
N GLN A 123 23.25 8.46 -0.90
CA GLN A 123 23.98 7.26 -0.46
C GLN A 123 23.02 6.12 -0.09
N ARG A 124 23.47 4.90 -0.31
CA ARG A 124 22.76 3.69 0.11
C ARG A 124 22.92 3.51 1.62
N PRO A 125 21.85 3.09 2.34
CA PRO A 125 21.95 2.71 3.75
C PRO A 125 23.01 1.64 4.00
N ALA A 126 23.72 1.73 5.11
CA ALA A 126 24.86 0.87 5.42
C ALA A 126 24.53 -0.62 5.37
N VAL A 127 23.39 -1.02 5.94
CA VAL A 127 22.94 -2.44 5.93
C VAL A 127 22.66 -2.92 4.49
N LEU A 128 22.10 -2.08 3.62
CA LEU A 128 21.90 -2.44 2.21
C LEU A 128 23.23 -2.51 1.44
N ALA A 129 24.19 -1.66 1.77
CA ALA A 129 25.53 -1.72 1.16
C ALA A 129 26.27 -3.00 1.56
N GLU A 130 26.21 -3.39 2.84
CA GLU A 130 26.79 -4.65 3.34
C GLU A 130 26.13 -5.87 2.68
N LEU A 131 24.81 -5.92 2.62
CA LEU A 131 24.10 -7.01 1.96
C LEU A 131 24.44 -7.09 0.47
N HIS A 132 24.59 -5.95 -0.19
CA HIS A 132 25.03 -5.91 -1.60
C HIS A 132 26.41 -6.53 -1.79
N THR A 133 27.36 -6.19 -0.93
CA THR A 133 28.71 -6.80 -0.95
C THR A 133 28.64 -8.31 -0.72
N ARG A 134 27.80 -8.78 0.20
CA ARG A 134 27.59 -10.21 0.45
C ARG A 134 26.96 -10.93 -0.77
N ILE A 135 26.05 -10.26 -1.47
CA ILE A 135 25.45 -10.81 -2.73
C ILE A 135 26.51 -10.97 -3.80
N GLU A 136 27.34 -9.93 -4.03
CA GLU A 136 28.41 -9.99 -5.01
C GLU A 136 29.46 -11.06 -4.66
N ALA A 137 29.84 -11.14 -3.39
CA ALA A 137 30.78 -12.17 -2.92
C ALA A 137 30.22 -13.61 -3.13
N ALA A 138 28.93 -13.81 -2.90
CA ALA A 138 28.27 -15.10 -3.14
C ALA A 138 28.10 -15.46 -4.62
N LEU A 139 28.32 -14.50 -5.51
CA LEU A 139 28.32 -14.63 -6.97
C LEU A 139 29.73 -14.54 -7.58
N ASP A 140 30.75 -14.96 -6.84
CA ASP A 140 32.16 -14.95 -7.26
C ASP A 140 32.66 -13.55 -7.70
N GLY A 141 32.13 -12.50 -7.09
CA GLY A 141 32.46 -11.11 -7.40
C GLY A 141 31.73 -10.51 -8.61
N ALA A 142 30.73 -11.20 -9.13
CA ALA A 142 29.92 -10.65 -10.22
C ALA A 142 29.14 -9.42 -9.76
N THR A 143 29.32 -8.30 -10.45
CA THR A 143 28.57 -7.07 -10.18
C THR A 143 27.10 -7.25 -10.59
N VAL A 144 26.19 -6.89 -9.71
CA VAL A 144 24.74 -7.03 -9.90
C VAL A 144 24.00 -5.84 -9.32
N ASN A 145 22.91 -5.44 -9.98
CA ASN A 145 21.95 -4.53 -9.38
C ASN A 145 20.76 -5.30 -8.77
N PRO A 146 20.72 -5.49 -7.43
CA PRO A 146 19.67 -6.28 -6.79
C PRO A 146 18.28 -5.63 -6.90
N ASP A 147 18.20 -4.33 -7.20
CA ASP A 147 16.94 -3.59 -7.36
C ASP A 147 16.38 -3.72 -8.79
N SER A 148 17.15 -4.27 -9.75
CA SER A 148 16.73 -4.56 -11.12
C SER A 148 16.42 -6.04 -11.28
N ALA A 149 15.14 -6.41 -11.40
CA ALA A 149 14.74 -7.80 -11.60
C ALA A 149 15.35 -8.42 -12.86
N THR A 150 15.49 -7.63 -13.93
CA THR A 150 16.07 -8.09 -15.21
C THR A 150 17.56 -8.36 -15.10
N ASP A 151 18.30 -7.46 -14.45
CA ASP A 151 19.76 -7.60 -14.27
C ASP A 151 20.04 -8.76 -13.30
N LEU A 152 19.33 -8.79 -12.18
CA LEU A 152 19.43 -9.86 -11.20
C LEU A 152 19.20 -11.24 -11.83
N LYS A 153 18.11 -11.42 -12.61
CA LYS A 153 17.84 -12.67 -13.30
C LYS A 153 19.00 -13.09 -14.20
N LYS A 154 19.53 -12.17 -15.01
CA LYS A 154 20.65 -12.45 -15.93
C LYS A 154 21.90 -12.89 -15.17
N VAL A 155 22.25 -12.21 -14.08
CA VAL A 155 23.44 -12.54 -13.29
C VAL A 155 23.28 -13.88 -12.60
N LEU A 156 22.13 -14.15 -11.95
CA LEU A 156 21.86 -15.44 -11.30
C LEU A 156 21.92 -16.62 -12.29
N GLN A 157 21.36 -16.44 -13.50
CA GLN A 157 21.43 -17.45 -14.55
C GLN A 157 22.88 -17.70 -15.06
N ARG A 158 23.69 -16.65 -15.18
CA ARG A 158 25.12 -16.79 -15.54
C ARG A 158 25.92 -17.51 -14.45
N SER A 159 25.54 -17.34 -13.19
CA SER A 159 26.12 -18.08 -12.06
C SER A 159 25.60 -19.52 -11.95
N GLY A 160 24.84 -20.01 -12.93
CA GLY A 160 24.40 -21.40 -13.02
C GLY A 160 23.07 -21.70 -12.31
N LEU A 161 22.38 -20.70 -11.75
CA LEU A 161 21.09 -20.90 -11.11
C LEU A 161 19.98 -21.02 -12.17
N ARG A 162 19.16 -22.07 -12.05
CA ARG A 162 18.01 -22.28 -12.94
C ARG A 162 16.79 -21.55 -12.38
N ILE A 163 16.55 -20.32 -12.86
CA ILE A 163 15.42 -19.49 -12.46
C ILE A 163 14.67 -18.97 -13.68
N GLU A 164 13.36 -18.91 -13.57
CA GLU A 164 12.50 -18.29 -14.56
C GLU A 164 12.10 -16.87 -14.14
N THR A 165 11.90 -16.66 -12.86
CA THR A 165 11.58 -15.36 -12.27
C THR A 165 12.53 -15.05 -11.11
N THR A 166 12.47 -13.83 -10.57
CA THR A 166 13.16 -13.47 -9.33
C THR A 166 12.18 -13.36 -8.16
N SER A 167 11.04 -14.06 -8.23
CA SER A 167 10.06 -14.08 -7.16
C SER A 167 10.63 -14.75 -5.89
N SER A 168 10.21 -14.26 -4.72
CA SER A 168 10.76 -14.77 -3.46
C SER A 168 10.42 -16.22 -3.19
N TRP A 169 9.28 -16.72 -3.69
CA TRP A 169 8.93 -18.14 -3.55
C TRP A 169 9.86 -19.04 -4.37
N GLU A 170 10.19 -18.67 -5.62
CA GLU A 170 11.11 -19.43 -6.46
C GLU A 170 12.54 -19.40 -5.92
N LEU A 171 12.99 -18.22 -5.46
CA LEU A 171 14.33 -18.09 -4.88
C LEU A 171 14.51 -18.93 -3.62
N ARG A 172 13.46 -19.08 -2.78
CA ARG A 172 13.54 -19.90 -1.56
C ARG A 172 13.73 -21.40 -1.80
N GLU A 173 13.35 -21.88 -2.99
CA GLU A 173 13.54 -23.30 -3.38
C GLU A 173 15.00 -23.62 -3.81
N ILE A 174 15.85 -22.62 -3.90
CA ILE A 174 17.21 -22.74 -4.39
C ILE A 174 18.20 -22.80 -3.23
N ASP A 175 18.98 -23.85 -3.15
CA ASP A 175 20.07 -23.99 -2.20
C ASP A 175 21.35 -23.33 -2.77
N HIS A 176 21.52 -22.02 -2.51
CA HIS A 176 22.71 -21.28 -2.93
C HIS A 176 23.00 -20.14 -1.95
N PRO A 177 24.29 -19.86 -1.62
CA PRO A 177 24.69 -18.84 -0.64
C PRO A 177 24.19 -17.42 -0.90
N VAL A 178 23.84 -17.10 -2.16
CA VAL A 178 23.31 -15.79 -2.54
C VAL A 178 21.88 -15.55 -2.06
N ILE A 179 21.09 -16.60 -1.83
CA ILE A 179 19.65 -16.50 -1.64
C ILE A 179 19.29 -15.75 -0.36
N GLU A 180 19.90 -16.12 0.77
CA GLU A 180 19.61 -15.46 2.04
C GLU A 180 19.91 -13.96 2.01
N PRO A 181 21.13 -13.48 1.64
CA PRO A 181 21.42 -12.06 1.60
C PRO A 181 20.58 -11.31 0.55
N LEU A 182 20.21 -11.95 -0.56
CA LEU A 182 19.37 -11.37 -1.58
C LEU A 182 17.93 -11.13 -1.09
N LEU A 183 17.33 -12.09 -0.42
CA LEU A 183 15.98 -11.97 0.13
C LEU A 183 15.93 -10.91 1.24
N ASP A 184 16.95 -10.86 2.13
CA ASP A 184 17.04 -9.83 3.16
C ASP A 184 17.26 -8.44 2.55
N TYR A 185 18.13 -8.32 1.54
CA TYR A 185 18.30 -7.08 0.79
C TYR A 185 16.96 -6.57 0.24
N ARG A 186 16.23 -7.39 -0.49
CA ARG A 186 14.96 -7.00 -1.12
C ARG A 186 13.89 -6.60 -0.10
N LYS A 187 13.81 -7.31 1.02
CA LYS A 187 12.90 -6.96 2.12
C LYS A 187 13.20 -5.57 2.69
N ARG A 188 14.47 -5.27 2.93
CA ARG A 188 14.92 -3.97 3.47
C ARG A 188 14.87 -2.85 2.44
N SER A 189 15.26 -3.11 1.19
CA SER A 189 15.18 -2.16 0.08
C SER A 189 13.75 -1.71 -0.17
N ARG A 190 12.77 -2.62 -0.07
CA ARG A 190 11.34 -2.26 -0.16
C ARG A 190 10.93 -1.27 0.94
N ILE A 191 11.35 -1.48 2.17
CA ILE A 191 11.05 -0.54 3.27
C ILE A 191 11.74 0.81 3.02
N HIS A 192 13.00 0.80 2.60
CA HIS A 192 13.74 2.01 2.27
C HIS A 192 13.06 2.84 1.17
N THR A 193 12.68 2.18 0.07
CA THR A 193 12.08 2.85 -1.08
C THR A 193 10.66 3.33 -0.80
N ALA A 194 9.83 2.49 -0.17
CA ALA A 194 8.42 2.81 0.03
C ALA A 194 8.15 3.69 1.25
N ASN A 195 8.94 3.57 2.32
CA ASN A 195 8.69 4.22 3.60
C ASN A 195 9.97 4.71 4.31
N GLY A 196 11.04 4.94 3.58
CA GLY A 196 12.32 5.45 4.11
C GLY A 196 12.26 6.91 4.54
N TRP A 197 13.42 7.51 4.79
CA TRP A 197 13.54 8.90 5.27
C TRP A 197 12.94 9.92 4.30
N ALA A 198 13.09 9.72 2.97
CA ALA A 198 12.49 10.58 1.96
C ALA A 198 10.95 10.57 2.04
N TRP A 199 10.35 9.37 2.27
CA TRP A 199 8.92 9.25 2.52
C TRP A 199 8.50 10.01 3.78
N LEU A 200 9.25 9.86 4.88
CA LEU A 200 8.99 10.55 6.13
C LEU A 200 8.98 12.07 5.95
N GLN A 201 9.97 12.62 5.24
CA GLN A 201 10.06 14.05 4.94
C GLN A 201 8.92 14.55 4.06
N ARG A 202 8.49 13.74 3.10
CA ARG A 202 7.43 14.10 2.14
C ARG A 202 6.04 14.07 2.75
N TRP A 203 5.72 13.04 3.53
CA TRP A 203 4.36 12.72 3.91
C TRP A 203 4.00 13.04 5.35
N VAL A 204 4.98 13.24 6.23
CA VAL A 204 4.74 13.56 7.64
C VAL A 204 5.11 15.02 7.91
N ARG A 205 4.11 15.80 8.27
CA ARG A 205 4.28 17.21 8.62
C ARG A 205 3.56 17.51 9.93
N ASN A 206 4.24 18.22 10.83
CA ASN A 206 3.70 18.58 12.15
C ASN A 206 3.17 17.37 12.93
N GLY A 207 3.91 16.25 12.90
CA GLY A 207 3.54 15.03 13.61
C GLY A 207 2.28 14.34 13.05
N ARG A 208 1.91 14.63 11.79
CA ARG A 208 0.77 14.00 11.14
C ARG A 208 1.13 13.50 9.75
N PHE A 209 0.75 12.24 9.49
CA PHE A 209 0.81 11.62 8.17
C PHE A 209 -0.50 11.88 7.42
N ARG A 210 -0.43 12.47 6.23
CA ARG A 210 -1.58 12.86 5.41
C ARG A 210 -1.54 12.21 4.04
N PRO A 211 -1.94 10.93 3.94
CA PRO A 211 -2.04 10.24 2.66
C PRO A 211 -3.22 10.76 1.83
N ILE A 212 -3.23 10.42 0.55
CA ILE A 212 -4.36 10.66 -0.32
C ILE A 212 -5.18 9.37 -0.41
N TYR A 213 -6.44 9.43 0.03
CA TYR A 213 -7.38 8.34 -0.12
C TYR A 213 -8.26 8.56 -1.35
N VAL A 214 -8.49 7.49 -2.12
CA VAL A 214 -9.31 7.52 -3.33
C VAL A 214 -10.46 6.52 -3.13
N PRO A 215 -11.66 6.97 -2.74
CA PRO A 215 -12.85 6.13 -2.68
C PRO A 215 -13.13 5.54 -4.07
N ALA A 216 -13.63 4.30 -4.11
CA ALA A 216 -13.89 3.56 -5.35
C ALA A 216 -12.70 3.55 -6.34
N GLY A 217 -11.47 3.71 -5.86
CA GLY A 217 -10.25 3.83 -6.68
C GLY A 217 -9.85 2.58 -7.46
N VAL A 218 -10.58 1.47 -7.31
CA VAL A 218 -10.38 0.23 -8.07
C VAL A 218 -11.71 -0.29 -8.61
N VAL A 219 -11.65 -1.08 -9.70
CA VAL A 219 -12.83 -1.60 -10.40
C VAL A 219 -13.84 -2.32 -9.49
N THR A 220 -13.38 -2.89 -8.40
CA THR A 220 -14.23 -3.58 -7.41
C THR A 220 -14.90 -2.65 -6.40
N GLY A 221 -14.79 -1.33 -6.54
CA GLY A 221 -15.34 -0.34 -5.62
C GLY A 221 -14.57 -0.18 -4.30
N ARG A 222 -13.42 -0.84 -4.14
CA ARG A 222 -12.58 -0.66 -2.95
C ARG A 222 -11.86 0.68 -3.00
N TRP A 223 -11.55 1.20 -1.83
CA TRP A 223 -10.69 2.36 -1.70
C TRP A 223 -9.27 2.05 -2.15
N ALA A 224 -8.64 3.01 -2.79
CA ALA A 224 -7.21 3.04 -3.08
C ALA A 224 -6.52 4.16 -2.28
N SER A 225 -5.20 4.19 -2.33
CA SER A 225 -4.43 5.35 -1.89
C SER A 225 -3.54 5.82 -3.02
N ASP A 226 -3.62 7.10 -3.32
CA ASP A 226 -2.72 7.79 -4.24
C ASP A 226 -1.74 8.62 -3.40
N GLY A 227 -0.51 8.13 -3.34
CA GLY A 227 0.53 8.73 -2.50
C GLY A 227 0.47 8.35 -1.01
N GLY A 228 1.64 8.24 -0.44
CA GLY A 228 1.86 7.89 0.96
C GLY A 228 1.64 6.42 1.33
N GLY A 229 0.95 5.62 0.51
CA GLY A 229 0.80 4.18 0.70
C GLY A 229 0.08 3.77 2.00
N ALA A 230 -0.91 4.55 2.47
CA ALA A 230 -1.57 4.33 3.76
C ALA A 230 -2.20 2.94 3.91
N LEU A 231 -2.75 2.40 2.82
CA LEU A 231 -3.40 1.08 2.83
C LEU A 231 -2.39 -0.08 2.78
N GLN A 232 -1.11 0.21 2.57
CA GLN A 232 -0.02 -0.75 2.44
C GLN A 232 1.11 -0.49 3.44
N LEU A 233 0.79 0.18 4.56
CA LEU A 233 1.79 0.51 5.57
C LEU A 233 2.41 -0.75 6.16
N PRO A 234 3.75 -0.91 6.09
CA PRO A 234 4.46 -2.04 6.65
C PRO A 234 4.17 -2.23 8.14
N HIS A 235 4.04 -3.47 8.56
CA HIS A 235 3.79 -3.82 9.96
C HIS A 235 4.80 -3.17 10.91
N GLN A 236 6.07 -3.13 10.54
CA GLN A 236 7.16 -2.58 11.34
C GLN A 236 6.98 -1.09 11.67
N LEU A 237 6.29 -0.35 10.79
CA LEU A 237 6.05 1.10 10.96
C LEU A 237 4.75 1.43 11.67
N ARG A 238 3.91 0.45 11.96
CA ARG A 238 2.64 0.69 12.66
C ARG A 238 2.82 1.24 14.06
N SER A 239 3.94 0.95 14.71
CA SER A 239 4.31 1.52 16.01
C SER A 239 4.51 3.04 15.98
N ALA A 240 4.75 3.62 14.80
CA ALA A 240 4.84 5.07 14.64
C ALA A 240 3.48 5.78 14.66
N VAL A 241 2.38 5.06 14.46
CA VAL A 241 1.02 5.59 14.60
C VAL A 241 0.70 5.65 16.10
N ARG A 242 0.78 6.83 16.68
CA ARG A 242 0.54 7.06 18.12
C ARG A 242 -0.38 8.24 18.33
N ALA A 243 -1.34 8.09 19.23
CA ALA A 243 -2.12 9.22 19.71
C ALA A 243 -1.14 10.27 20.28
N SER A 244 -1.29 11.52 19.86
CA SER A 244 -0.59 12.62 20.53
C SER A 244 -1.20 12.77 21.92
N ASN A 245 -0.41 12.56 22.98
CA ASN A 245 -0.82 13.00 24.31
C ASN A 245 -1.01 14.52 24.22
N ARG A 246 -2.22 14.99 24.37
CA ARG A 246 -2.55 16.41 24.59
C ARG A 246 -2.38 16.73 26.06
#